data_bc543cdcf831a6a07cb3294aafebf5ae
#
_entry.id   bc543cdcf831a6a07cb3294aafebf5ae
#
_cell.length_a   1.000
_cell.length_b   1.000
_cell.length_c   1.000
_cell.angle_alpha   90.00
_cell.angle_beta   90.00
_cell.angle_gamma   90.00
#
_symmetry.space_group_name_H-M   'P 1'
#
loop_
_entity.id
_entity.type
_entity.pdbx_description
1 polymer ?
#
loop_
_entity_poly.entity_id
_entity_poly.type
_entity_poly.pdbx_seq_one_letter_code
_entity_poly.pdbx_strand_id
1 'polypeptide(L)'
;TIQIGEKAWANQDYNYLEGLTSAIQTPEHSLQISSNLWIKPEFRDDYLTQIAEAPLYSKRYRYSCVGFILLQKVVEAITKTSLDNYLAQEFYQPMGLKTIGYLPLKQFAKARIIPSANDPFLRKEELQGYVHDESAAFQGGVSGNAGLFGNATEVAQIYQMLLNHGTLNGKRYISEATCKLFTTRVSRISRRGLGFDKPDTKNSKSSPCCESAPASVYGHTGFTGTCAWVDPDNQLVYVFLSNRTYPNAWNNKLS
;
A
#
# COMPACT_ATOMS: atom_id res chain seq x y z
N THR A 1 16.08 -7.95 -6.13
CA THR A 1 14.67 -8.20 -6.42
C THR A 1 14.40 -9.63 -6.03
N ILE A 2 13.50 -9.80 -5.12
CA ILE A 2 13.01 -11.12 -4.76
C ILE A 2 11.97 -11.45 -5.83
N GLN A 3 12.20 -12.51 -6.57
CA GLN A 3 11.30 -13.01 -7.60
C GLN A 3 10.49 -14.16 -7.02
N ILE A 4 9.45 -13.80 -6.27
CA ILE A 4 8.50 -14.79 -5.79
C ILE A 4 7.45 -14.96 -6.86
N GLY A 5 7.38 -16.17 -7.40
CA GLY A 5 6.36 -16.50 -8.40
C GLY A 5 6.58 -15.86 -9.78
N GLU A 6 7.82 -15.65 -10.21
CA GLU A 6 8.14 -15.07 -11.51
C GLU A 6 7.40 -15.75 -12.67
N LYS A 7 7.29 -17.07 -12.63
CA LYS A 7 6.55 -17.84 -13.64
C LYS A 7 5.06 -17.52 -13.65
N ALA A 8 4.48 -17.32 -12.47
CA ALA A 8 3.07 -16.98 -12.33
C ALA A 8 2.77 -15.57 -12.84
N TRP A 9 3.57 -14.57 -12.43
CA TRP A 9 3.38 -13.19 -12.86
C TRP A 9 3.65 -12.97 -14.35
N ALA A 10 4.72 -13.57 -14.87
CA ALA A 10 5.09 -13.42 -16.26
C ALA A 10 4.11 -14.10 -17.22
N ASN A 11 3.57 -15.24 -16.85
CA ASN A 11 2.70 -16.05 -17.71
C ASN A 11 1.23 -15.91 -17.34
N GLN A 12 0.90 -15.18 -16.26
CA GLN A 12 -0.45 -15.12 -15.70
C GLN A 12 -1.05 -16.52 -15.47
N ASP A 13 -0.19 -17.46 -15.14
CA ASP A 13 -0.49 -18.84 -14.88
C ASP A 13 -0.50 -19.06 -13.37
N TYR A 14 -1.70 -19.19 -12.81
CA TYR A 14 -1.93 -19.41 -11.38
C TYR A 14 -2.06 -20.88 -11.01
N ASN A 15 -1.61 -21.82 -11.87
CA ASN A 15 -1.69 -23.27 -11.59
C ASN A 15 -0.92 -23.66 -10.32
N TYR A 16 0.11 -22.91 -9.93
CA TYR A 16 0.80 -23.13 -8.66
C TYR A 16 -0.08 -22.90 -7.43
N LEU A 17 -1.24 -22.25 -7.59
CA LEU A 17 -2.24 -22.08 -6.54
C LEU A 17 -3.23 -23.26 -6.46
N GLU A 18 -3.08 -24.28 -7.29
CA GLU A 18 -3.90 -25.47 -7.20
C GLU A 18 -3.75 -26.11 -5.82
N GLY A 19 -4.88 -26.39 -5.17
CA GLY A 19 -4.91 -26.87 -3.79
C GLY A 19 -4.67 -25.82 -2.70
N LEU A 20 -4.20 -24.61 -3.07
CA LEU A 20 -4.06 -23.48 -2.13
C LEU A 20 -5.29 -22.58 -2.10
N THR A 21 -6.13 -22.64 -3.12
CA THR A 21 -7.33 -21.80 -3.25
C THR A 21 -8.60 -22.63 -3.30
N SER A 22 -9.72 -22.02 -2.90
CA SER A 22 -11.07 -22.60 -2.98
C SER A 22 -12.09 -21.54 -3.35
N ALA A 23 -13.06 -21.89 -4.19
CA ALA A 23 -14.18 -21.00 -4.53
C ALA A 23 -15.23 -20.88 -3.41
N ILE A 24 -15.13 -21.73 -2.39
CA ILE A 24 -15.99 -21.70 -1.21
C ILE A 24 -15.13 -21.70 0.06
N GLN A 25 -15.63 -21.12 1.12
CA GLN A 25 -14.97 -21.18 2.42
C GLN A 25 -14.99 -22.62 2.95
N THR A 26 -13.83 -23.09 3.40
CA THR A 26 -13.68 -24.37 4.09
C THR A 26 -12.84 -24.17 5.36
N PRO A 27 -12.77 -25.14 6.29
CA PRO A 27 -11.89 -25.05 7.44
C PRO A 27 -10.41 -24.81 7.05
N GLU A 28 -9.94 -25.39 5.95
CA GLU A 28 -8.58 -25.21 5.43
C GLU A 28 -8.40 -23.90 4.65
N HIS A 29 -9.42 -23.49 3.89
CA HIS A 29 -9.40 -22.27 3.08
C HIS A 29 -10.24 -21.19 3.77
N SER A 30 -9.71 -20.63 4.85
CA SER A 30 -10.45 -19.70 5.72
C SER A 30 -10.11 -18.24 5.48
N LEU A 31 -9.04 -17.92 4.73
CA LEU A 31 -8.63 -16.57 4.44
C LEU A 31 -9.25 -16.07 3.13
N GLN A 32 -10.24 -15.19 3.24
CA GLN A 32 -10.92 -14.62 2.09
C GLN A 32 -10.07 -13.57 1.39
N ILE A 33 -9.91 -13.65 0.06
CA ILE A 33 -9.15 -12.70 -0.76
C ILE A 33 -9.99 -12.02 -1.85
N SER A 34 -11.22 -12.52 -2.05
CA SER A 34 -12.26 -11.87 -2.87
C SER A 34 -13.64 -12.38 -2.52
N SER A 35 -14.69 -11.98 -3.24
CA SER A 35 -16.06 -12.42 -2.92
C SER A 35 -16.27 -13.92 -3.12
N ASN A 36 -15.48 -14.52 -4.01
CA ASN A 36 -15.60 -15.92 -4.44
C ASN A 36 -14.28 -16.71 -4.35
N LEU A 37 -13.28 -16.20 -3.61
CA LEU A 37 -12.00 -16.89 -3.50
C LEU A 37 -11.43 -16.82 -2.08
N TRP A 38 -11.08 -18.01 -1.57
CA TRP A 38 -10.44 -18.21 -0.27
C TRP A 38 -9.11 -18.94 -0.46
N ILE A 39 -8.16 -18.68 0.44
CA ILE A 39 -6.86 -19.35 0.45
C ILE A 39 -6.58 -19.98 1.81
N LYS A 40 -5.62 -20.90 1.83
CA LYS A 40 -5.08 -21.45 3.07
C LYS A 40 -4.29 -20.37 3.82
N PRO A 41 -4.55 -20.11 5.10
CA PRO A 41 -3.83 -19.09 5.88
C PRO A 41 -2.32 -19.31 5.93
N GLU A 42 -1.87 -20.57 5.92
CA GLU A 42 -0.46 -20.97 5.96
C GLU A 42 0.33 -20.42 4.77
N PHE A 43 -0.34 -20.15 3.65
CA PHE A 43 0.30 -19.55 2.47
C PHE A 43 1.01 -18.22 2.78
N ARG A 44 0.53 -17.46 3.78
CA ARG A 44 1.20 -16.22 4.21
C ARG A 44 2.58 -16.48 4.77
N ASP A 45 2.75 -17.53 5.56
CA ASP A 45 4.02 -17.88 6.20
C ASP A 45 4.96 -18.48 5.17
N ASP A 46 4.46 -19.33 4.27
CA ASP A 46 5.22 -19.86 3.13
C ASP A 46 5.72 -18.72 2.21
N TYR A 47 4.87 -17.73 1.95
CA TYR A 47 5.24 -16.55 1.16
C TYR A 47 6.37 -15.74 1.82
N LEU A 48 6.32 -15.56 3.14
CA LEU A 48 7.38 -14.86 3.89
C LEU A 48 8.67 -15.66 3.93
N THR A 49 8.58 -16.97 4.06
CA THR A 49 9.75 -17.89 4.00
C THR A 49 10.42 -17.79 2.63
N GLN A 50 9.65 -17.84 1.54
CA GLN A 50 10.18 -17.66 0.18
C GLN A 50 10.86 -16.30 0.00
N ILE A 51 10.31 -15.22 0.61
CA ILE A 51 10.97 -13.91 0.61
C ILE A 51 12.32 -13.97 1.32
N ALA A 52 12.38 -14.60 2.48
CA ALA A 52 13.59 -14.66 3.29
C ALA A 52 14.70 -15.51 2.64
N GLU A 53 14.32 -16.56 1.94
CA GLU A 53 15.24 -17.50 1.28
C GLU A 53 15.64 -17.07 -0.13
N ALA A 54 14.94 -16.09 -0.72
CA ALA A 54 15.19 -15.67 -2.09
C ALA A 54 16.58 -15.04 -2.26
N PRO A 55 17.35 -15.42 -3.28
CA PRO A 55 18.69 -14.90 -3.53
C PRO A 55 18.63 -13.42 -3.93
N LEU A 56 19.62 -12.64 -3.48
CA LEU A 56 19.82 -11.27 -3.91
C LEU A 56 20.59 -11.23 -5.22
N TYR A 57 19.90 -10.96 -6.32
CA TYR A 57 20.51 -10.88 -7.66
C TYR A 57 21.27 -9.58 -7.91
N SER A 58 21.00 -8.52 -7.15
CA SER A 58 21.62 -7.22 -7.35
C SER A 58 21.64 -6.39 -6.07
N LYS A 59 22.73 -5.65 -5.86
CA LYS A 59 22.86 -4.64 -4.81
C LYS A 59 22.39 -3.23 -5.27
N ARG A 60 21.87 -3.11 -6.48
CA ARG A 60 21.33 -1.83 -6.99
C ARG A 60 19.95 -1.55 -6.39
N TYR A 61 19.64 -0.27 -6.23
CA TYR A 61 18.28 0.13 -5.84
C TYR A 61 17.25 -0.38 -6.86
N ARG A 62 16.20 -1.01 -6.36
CA ARG A 62 15.02 -1.37 -7.11
C ARG A 62 13.78 -1.16 -6.24
N TYR A 63 12.77 -0.50 -6.79
CA TYR A 63 11.47 -0.39 -6.13
C TYR A 63 10.85 -1.78 -5.96
N SER A 64 10.32 -2.06 -4.76
CA SER A 64 9.71 -3.36 -4.46
C SER A 64 8.68 -3.22 -3.33
N CYS A 65 7.54 -3.89 -3.48
CA CYS A 65 6.52 -4.02 -2.45
C CYS A 65 6.99 -4.87 -1.26
N VAL A 66 7.89 -5.82 -1.51
CA VAL A 66 8.36 -6.80 -0.51
C VAL A 66 8.93 -6.14 0.75
N GLY A 67 9.66 -5.03 0.60
CA GLY A 67 10.20 -4.31 1.76
C GLY A 67 9.11 -3.82 2.73
N PHE A 68 7.97 -3.40 2.21
CA PHE A 68 6.84 -2.94 3.04
C PHE A 68 6.08 -4.10 3.68
N ILE A 69 6.00 -5.26 3.02
CA ILE A 69 5.46 -6.48 3.61
C ILE A 69 6.32 -6.91 4.81
N LEU A 70 7.66 -6.87 4.67
CA LEU A 70 8.58 -7.16 5.77
C LEU A 70 8.48 -6.12 6.90
N LEU A 71 8.37 -4.83 6.57
CA LEU A 71 8.18 -3.78 7.59
C LEU A 71 6.87 -3.95 8.36
N GLN A 72 5.80 -4.39 7.72
CA GLN A 72 4.58 -4.79 8.43
C GLN A 72 4.90 -5.83 9.50
N LYS A 73 5.63 -6.90 9.15
CA LYS A 73 5.99 -7.95 10.10
C LYS A 73 6.88 -7.45 11.25
N VAL A 74 7.75 -6.49 10.97
CA VAL A 74 8.53 -5.81 12.03
C VAL A 74 7.61 -5.06 12.99
N VAL A 75 6.65 -4.28 12.47
CA VAL A 75 5.67 -3.57 13.31
C VAL A 75 4.87 -4.57 14.15
N GLU A 76 4.30 -5.59 13.53
CA GLU A 76 3.52 -6.62 14.23
C GLU A 76 4.34 -7.37 15.30
N ALA A 77 5.60 -7.65 15.02
CA ALA A 77 6.50 -8.30 15.99
C ALA A 77 6.83 -7.43 17.20
N ILE A 78 7.00 -6.12 16.98
CA ILE A 78 7.31 -5.16 18.05
C ILE A 78 6.06 -4.85 18.89
N THR A 79 4.94 -4.57 18.22
CA THR A 79 3.71 -4.11 18.89
C THR A 79 2.84 -5.24 19.41
N LYS A 80 3.08 -6.48 18.98
CA LYS A 80 2.24 -7.66 19.27
C LYS A 80 0.79 -7.49 18.85
N THR A 81 0.57 -6.63 17.86
CA THR A 81 -0.76 -6.26 17.36
C THR A 81 -0.72 -6.29 15.83
N SER A 82 -1.78 -6.75 15.18
CA SER A 82 -1.86 -6.72 13.72
C SER A 82 -1.82 -5.27 13.20
N LEU A 83 -1.27 -5.08 12.00
CA LEU A 83 -1.06 -3.75 11.42
C LEU A 83 -2.33 -2.91 11.37
N ASP A 84 -3.45 -3.50 10.94
CA ASP A 84 -4.75 -2.83 10.87
C ASP A 84 -5.25 -2.37 12.25
N ASN A 85 -5.15 -3.22 13.26
CA ASN A 85 -5.53 -2.88 14.62
C ASN A 85 -4.59 -1.83 15.23
N TYR A 86 -3.29 -1.96 15.04
CA TYR A 86 -2.31 -0.98 15.53
C TYR A 86 -2.56 0.40 14.94
N LEU A 87 -2.74 0.49 13.62
CA LEU A 87 -3.02 1.77 12.96
C LEU A 87 -4.35 2.37 13.36
N ALA A 88 -5.37 1.53 13.53
CA ALA A 88 -6.68 1.99 14.01
C ALA A 88 -6.61 2.58 15.43
N GLN A 89 -5.93 1.91 16.35
CA GLN A 89 -5.85 2.30 17.75
C GLN A 89 -4.94 3.50 17.99
N GLU A 90 -3.76 3.51 17.36
CA GLU A 90 -2.74 4.52 17.65
C GLU A 90 -2.88 5.78 16.77
N PHE A 91 -3.50 5.67 15.58
CA PHE A 91 -3.59 6.76 14.63
C PHE A 91 -5.03 7.11 14.25
N TYR A 92 -5.76 6.20 13.60
CA TYR A 92 -7.00 6.58 12.93
C TYR A 92 -8.10 7.01 13.90
N GLN A 93 -8.37 6.23 14.95
CA GLN A 93 -9.37 6.56 15.95
C GLN A 93 -8.99 7.82 16.76
N PRO A 94 -7.74 7.97 17.26
CA PRO A 94 -7.33 9.19 17.95
C PRO A 94 -7.32 10.45 17.07
N MET A 95 -7.18 10.31 15.74
CA MET A 95 -7.30 11.41 14.78
C MET A 95 -8.76 11.72 14.42
N GLY A 96 -9.72 10.89 14.85
CA GLY A 96 -11.13 11.02 14.48
C GLY A 96 -11.45 10.54 13.06
N LEU A 97 -10.56 9.75 12.42
CA LEU A 97 -10.76 9.20 11.09
C LEU A 97 -11.72 8.01 11.16
N LYS A 98 -12.70 7.97 10.27
CA LYS A 98 -13.80 6.99 10.35
C LYS A 98 -13.86 6.03 9.17
N THR A 99 -13.24 6.40 8.04
CA THR A 99 -13.34 5.62 6.79
C THR A 99 -12.02 5.03 6.34
N ILE A 100 -10.90 5.53 6.85
CA ILE A 100 -9.60 4.99 6.49
C ILE A 100 -9.33 3.70 7.25
N GLY A 101 -8.91 2.65 6.52
CA GLY A 101 -8.61 1.36 7.13
C GLY A 101 -8.51 0.25 6.09
N TYR A 102 -8.28 -0.94 6.60
CA TYR A 102 -8.24 -2.17 5.83
C TYR A 102 -9.60 -2.88 5.85
N LEU A 103 -9.81 -3.79 4.89
CA LEU A 103 -10.98 -4.67 4.84
C LEU A 103 -12.31 -3.91 4.99
N PRO A 104 -12.59 -2.93 4.12
CA PRO A 104 -13.68 -1.98 4.32
C PRO A 104 -15.07 -2.64 4.36
N LEU A 105 -15.25 -3.83 3.77
CA LEU A 105 -16.51 -4.57 3.80
C LEU A 105 -16.92 -5.05 5.20
N LYS A 106 -15.99 -5.04 6.18
CA LYS A 106 -16.31 -5.30 7.59
C LYS A 106 -17.08 -4.15 8.25
N GLN A 107 -16.99 -2.94 7.68
CA GLN A 107 -17.55 -1.72 8.28
C GLN A 107 -18.56 -1.02 7.40
N PHE A 108 -18.46 -1.18 6.07
CA PHE A 108 -19.25 -0.44 5.11
C PHE A 108 -19.98 -1.35 4.12
N ALA A 109 -21.18 -0.97 3.76
CA ALA A 109 -21.89 -1.63 2.66
C ALA A 109 -21.10 -1.48 1.34
N LYS A 110 -21.07 -2.53 0.52
CA LYS A 110 -20.35 -2.60 -0.75
C LYS A 110 -20.64 -1.37 -1.64
N ALA A 111 -21.88 -0.91 -1.69
CA ALA A 111 -22.31 0.25 -2.49
C ALA A 111 -21.60 1.58 -2.12
N ARG A 112 -20.96 1.66 -0.95
CA ARG A 112 -20.18 2.83 -0.54
C ARG A 112 -18.72 2.79 -0.97
N ILE A 113 -18.29 1.70 -1.54
CA ILE A 113 -16.89 1.46 -1.91
C ILE A 113 -16.82 1.49 -3.44
N ILE A 114 -15.90 2.25 -3.99
CA ILE A 114 -15.69 2.31 -5.43
C ILE A 114 -14.99 1.02 -5.88
N PRO A 115 -15.40 0.37 -7.00
CA PRO A 115 -14.69 -0.77 -7.54
C PRO A 115 -13.27 -0.36 -7.95
N SER A 116 -12.28 -1.21 -7.61
CA SER A 116 -10.87 -0.91 -7.86
C SER A 116 -10.37 -1.45 -9.19
N ALA A 117 -10.81 -2.62 -9.60
CA ALA A 117 -10.42 -3.24 -10.86
C ALA A 117 -11.40 -4.38 -11.25
N ASN A 118 -11.35 -4.77 -12.51
CA ASN A 118 -11.82 -6.09 -12.94
C ASN A 118 -10.57 -6.98 -13.05
N ASP A 119 -10.49 -8.02 -12.20
CA ASP A 119 -9.37 -8.97 -12.18
C ASP A 119 -9.71 -10.19 -13.06
N PRO A 120 -9.19 -10.29 -14.27
CA PRO A 120 -9.50 -11.40 -15.17
C PRO A 120 -8.68 -12.66 -14.89
N PHE A 121 -7.69 -12.60 -14.00
CA PHE A 121 -6.68 -13.63 -13.85
C PHE A 121 -6.84 -14.45 -12.57
N LEU A 122 -6.58 -13.84 -11.42
CA LEU A 122 -6.57 -14.54 -10.13
C LEU A 122 -7.97 -14.71 -9.56
N ARG A 123 -8.70 -13.61 -9.37
CA ARG A 123 -10.02 -13.62 -8.70
C ARG A 123 -11.18 -13.74 -9.67
N LYS A 124 -10.95 -13.44 -10.95
CA LYS A 124 -11.92 -13.56 -12.07
C LYS A 124 -13.23 -12.84 -11.78
N GLU A 125 -13.15 -11.68 -11.15
CA GLU A 125 -14.31 -10.86 -10.77
C GLU A 125 -13.99 -9.37 -10.72
N GLU A 126 -15.04 -8.55 -10.62
CA GLU A 126 -14.95 -7.15 -10.27
C GLU A 126 -14.58 -7.01 -8.79
N LEU A 127 -13.44 -6.38 -8.51
CA LEU A 127 -12.95 -6.16 -7.15
C LEU A 127 -13.55 -4.88 -6.58
N GLN A 128 -14.45 -5.03 -5.62
CA GLN A 128 -15.05 -3.92 -4.89
C GLN A 128 -15.02 -4.22 -3.38
N GLY A 129 -14.19 -3.46 -2.65
CA GLY A 129 -13.94 -3.69 -1.23
C GLY A 129 -12.85 -4.71 -0.93
N TYR A 130 -12.22 -5.26 -1.96
CA TYR A 130 -11.03 -6.11 -1.87
C TYR A 130 -9.84 -5.40 -2.49
N VAL A 131 -8.64 -5.61 -1.91
CA VAL A 131 -7.42 -5.00 -2.41
C VAL A 131 -7.09 -5.47 -3.82
N HIS A 132 -6.71 -4.53 -4.70
CA HIS A 132 -6.30 -4.86 -6.08
C HIS A 132 -5.00 -5.66 -6.12
N ASP A 133 -4.00 -5.24 -5.33
CA ASP A 133 -2.68 -5.87 -5.29
C ASP A 133 -2.78 -7.33 -4.83
N GLU A 134 -2.22 -8.24 -5.62
CA GLU A 134 -2.32 -9.68 -5.38
C GLU A 134 -1.48 -10.11 -4.18
N SER A 135 -0.29 -9.51 -4.00
CA SER A 135 0.56 -9.84 -2.85
C SER A 135 -0.08 -9.41 -1.53
N ALA A 136 -0.78 -8.28 -1.52
CA ALA A 136 -1.57 -7.84 -0.38
C ALA A 136 -2.81 -8.73 -0.17
N ALA A 137 -3.45 -9.18 -1.25
CA ALA A 137 -4.56 -10.14 -1.14
C ALA A 137 -4.10 -11.45 -0.48
N PHE A 138 -2.96 -11.99 -0.87
CA PHE A 138 -2.37 -13.18 -0.24
C PHE A 138 -1.99 -12.98 1.23
N GLN A 139 -1.83 -11.73 1.68
CA GLN A 139 -1.71 -11.38 3.10
C GLN A 139 -3.07 -11.23 3.81
N GLY A 140 -4.19 -11.53 3.12
CA GLY A 140 -5.54 -11.38 3.65
C GLY A 140 -6.09 -9.95 3.53
N GLY A 141 -5.54 -9.13 2.65
CA GLY A 141 -5.98 -7.76 2.42
C GLY A 141 -5.43 -6.73 3.40
N VAL A 142 -4.66 -7.16 4.40
CA VAL A 142 -3.92 -6.28 5.32
C VAL A 142 -2.44 -6.41 5.03
N SER A 143 -1.84 -5.42 4.38
CA SER A 143 -0.43 -5.48 4.02
C SER A 143 0.23 -4.11 4.03
N GLY A 144 1.53 -4.08 4.34
CA GLY A 144 2.30 -2.84 4.41
C GLY A 144 2.50 -2.15 3.06
N ASN A 145 2.31 -2.88 1.95
CA ASN A 145 2.48 -2.32 0.61
C ASN A 145 1.18 -1.85 -0.04
N ALA A 146 0.03 -2.40 0.34
CA ALA A 146 -1.28 -2.07 -0.22
C ALA A 146 -2.42 -2.55 0.68
N GLY A 147 -3.66 -2.21 0.32
CA GLY A 147 -4.87 -2.69 1.01
C GLY A 147 -5.59 -1.63 1.84
N LEU A 148 -5.05 -0.42 1.92
CA LEU A 148 -5.71 0.68 2.61
C LEU A 148 -6.81 1.29 1.74
N PHE A 149 -7.99 1.51 2.33
CA PHE A 149 -9.12 2.22 1.76
C PHE A 149 -9.38 3.49 2.56
N GLY A 150 -9.99 4.49 1.94
CA GLY A 150 -10.30 5.74 2.61
C GLY A 150 -10.86 6.79 1.65
N ASN A 151 -11.07 8.00 2.15
CA ASN A 151 -11.44 9.16 1.36
C ASN A 151 -10.32 10.23 1.38
N ALA A 152 -10.38 11.16 0.43
CA ALA A 152 -9.33 12.17 0.26
C ALA A 152 -9.16 13.07 1.49
N THR A 153 -10.24 13.42 2.18
CA THR A 153 -10.18 14.28 3.37
C THR A 153 -9.42 13.62 4.52
N GLU A 154 -9.66 12.34 4.78
CA GLU A 154 -8.95 11.63 5.86
C GLU A 154 -7.49 11.35 5.51
N VAL A 155 -7.19 11.03 4.24
CA VAL A 155 -5.81 10.96 3.78
C VAL A 155 -5.11 12.30 3.96
N ALA A 156 -5.76 13.41 3.60
CA ALA A 156 -5.20 14.75 3.79
C ALA A 156 -4.90 15.08 5.27
N GLN A 157 -5.71 14.61 6.21
CA GLN A 157 -5.43 14.79 7.64
C GLN A 157 -4.15 14.06 8.09
N ILE A 158 -3.90 12.84 7.58
CA ILE A 158 -2.64 12.14 7.85
C ILE A 158 -1.44 12.90 7.29
N TYR A 159 -1.56 13.39 6.05
CA TYR A 159 -0.48 14.18 5.43
C TYR A 159 -0.33 15.55 6.09
N GLN A 160 -1.40 16.15 6.59
CA GLN A 160 -1.35 17.37 7.41
C GLN A 160 -0.61 17.12 8.74
N MET A 161 -0.83 15.99 9.39
CA MET A 161 -0.07 15.59 10.57
C MET A 161 1.43 15.54 10.27
N LEU A 162 1.82 14.98 9.11
CA LEU A 162 3.21 14.94 8.69
C LEU A 162 3.77 16.32 8.37
N LEU A 163 3.01 17.19 7.68
CA LEU A 163 3.37 18.59 7.42
C LEU A 163 3.61 19.36 8.72
N ASN A 164 2.82 19.10 9.74
CA ASN A 164 2.94 19.66 11.08
C ASN A 164 3.95 18.89 11.95
N HIS A 165 4.95 18.25 11.33
CA HIS A 165 6.03 17.54 12.02
C HIS A 165 5.55 16.52 13.05
N GLY A 166 4.48 15.78 12.73
CA GLY A 166 3.94 14.71 13.55
C GLY A 166 2.85 15.12 14.52
N THR A 167 2.27 16.31 14.36
CA THR A 167 1.21 16.84 15.25
C THR A 167 -0.07 17.11 14.46
N LEU A 168 -1.23 16.72 15.00
CA LEU A 168 -2.54 17.06 14.46
C LEU A 168 -3.48 17.45 15.61
N ASN A 169 -4.19 18.57 15.46
CA ASN A 169 -5.16 19.07 16.47
C ASN A 169 -4.56 19.14 17.90
N GLY A 170 -3.31 19.58 18.00
CA GLY A 170 -2.60 19.72 19.30
C GLY A 170 -2.06 18.40 19.87
N LYS A 171 -2.39 17.24 19.30
CA LYS A 171 -1.84 15.95 19.73
C LYS A 171 -0.65 15.54 18.87
N ARG A 172 0.43 15.09 19.53
CA ARG A 172 1.60 14.52 18.85
C ARG A 172 1.41 13.00 18.63
N TYR A 173 1.59 12.55 17.40
CA TYR A 173 1.53 11.16 16.97
C TYR A 173 2.90 10.59 16.64
N ILE A 174 3.77 11.41 16.05
CA ILE A 174 5.12 11.03 15.63
C ILE A 174 6.07 12.15 16.09
N SER A 175 7.28 11.79 16.50
CA SER A 175 8.27 12.81 16.85
C SER A 175 8.68 13.63 15.62
N GLU A 176 9.01 14.91 15.82
CA GLU A 176 9.50 15.77 14.75
C GLU A 176 10.75 15.17 14.09
N ALA A 177 11.69 14.64 14.89
CA ALA A 177 12.90 14.01 14.40
C ALA A 177 12.59 12.82 13.48
N THR A 178 11.60 12.00 13.83
CA THR A 178 11.15 10.87 13.01
C THR A 178 10.52 11.36 11.71
N CYS A 179 9.61 12.33 11.76
CA CYS A 179 9.02 12.92 10.55
C CYS A 179 10.10 13.42 9.61
N LYS A 180 11.05 14.21 10.12
CA LYS A 180 12.16 14.74 9.33
C LYS A 180 13.04 13.64 8.72
N LEU A 181 13.35 12.59 9.48
CA LEU A 181 14.13 11.46 9.00
C LEU A 181 13.42 10.76 7.83
N PHE A 182 12.12 10.49 7.95
CA PHE A 182 11.38 9.73 6.94
C PHE A 182 11.09 10.53 5.68
N THR A 183 10.89 11.84 5.78
CA THR A 183 10.55 12.72 4.64
C THR A 183 11.78 13.29 3.93
N THR A 184 12.97 13.18 4.52
CA THR A 184 14.23 13.66 3.93
C THR A 184 14.88 12.56 3.08
N ARG A 185 15.55 12.97 2.01
CA ARG A 185 16.37 12.05 1.20
C ARG A 185 17.58 11.59 2.02
N VAL A 186 17.68 10.28 2.23
CA VAL A 186 18.78 9.67 3.01
C VAL A 186 19.74 8.83 2.17
N SER A 187 19.42 8.58 0.90
CA SER A 187 20.21 7.73 0.01
C SER A 187 20.89 8.53 -1.10
N ARG A 188 22.14 8.16 -1.43
CA ARG A 188 22.86 8.72 -2.59
C ARG A 188 22.39 8.11 -3.91
N ILE A 189 21.84 6.92 -3.89
CA ILE A 189 21.43 6.14 -5.08
C ILE A 189 19.93 6.24 -5.39
N SER A 190 19.14 6.82 -4.50
CA SER A 190 17.69 7.02 -4.68
C SER A 190 17.30 8.45 -4.28
N ARG A 191 16.32 9.02 -5.00
CA ARG A 191 15.70 10.31 -4.62
C ARG A 191 14.81 10.20 -3.38
N ARG A 192 14.39 9.00 -3.01
CA ARG A 192 13.40 8.76 -1.96
C ARG A 192 13.90 9.06 -0.56
N GLY A 193 12.96 9.43 0.32
CA GLY A 193 13.11 9.32 1.75
C GLY A 193 12.84 7.87 2.22
N LEU A 194 12.59 7.71 3.51
CA LEU A 194 12.21 6.40 4.06
C LEU A 194 10.69 6.21 3.88
N GLY A 195 10.29 5.54 2.77
CA GLY A 195 8.89 5.30 2.43
C GLY A 195 8.24 6.36 1.54
N PHE A 196 8.74 7.58 1.48
CA PHE A 196 8.22 8.64 0.63
C PHE A 196 9.00 8.77 -0.67
N ASP A 197 8.30 9.07 -1.78
CA ASP A 197 8.92 9.54 -3.01
C ASP A 197 9.14 11.06 -2.94
N LYS A 198 10.02 11.56 -3.79
CA LYS A 198 10.41 12.98 -3.85
C LYS A 198 10.58 13.42 -5.30
N PRO A 199 10.52 14.73 -5.60
CA PRO A 199 10.83 15.24 -6.93
C PRO A 199 12.22 14.79 -7.40
N ASP A 200 12.33 14.49 -8.69
CA ASP A 200 13.64 14.27 -9.32
C ASP A 200 14.16 15.59 -9.88
N THR A 201 14.98 16.27 -9.07
CA THR A 201 15.55 17.57 -9.43
C THR A 201 16.61 17.50 -10.53
N LYS A 202 17.05 16.29 -10.92
CA LYS A 202 18.03 16.07 -11.97
C LYS A 202 17.40 15.69 -13.31
N ASN A 203 16.22 15.09 -13.26
CA ASN A 203 15.50 14.65 -14.45
C ASN A 203 13.99 14.83 -14.24
N SER A 204 13.47 15.98 -14.66
CA SER A 204 12.07 16.34 -14.53
C SER A 204 11.13 15.33 -15.20
N LYS A 205 11.58 14.68 -16.31
CA LYS A 205 10.80 13.66 -17.02
C LYS A 205 10.56 12.39 -16.21
N SER A 206 11.43 12.09 -15.24
CA SER A 206 11.27 10.96 -14.31
C SER A 206 10.68 11.36 -12.96
N SER A 207 10.42 12.65 -12.78
CA SER A 207 9.82 13.18 -11.55
C SER A 207 8.37 12.74 -11.43
N PRO A 208 7.92 12.27 -10.25
CA PRO A 208 6.52 11.99 -9.99
C PRO A 208 5.71 13.26 -9.70
N CYS A 209 6.36 14.42 -9.67
CA CYS A 209 5.80 15.74 -9.39
C CYS A 209 6.04 16.67 -10.58
N CYS A 210 5.36 17.81 -10.61
CA CYS A 210 5.60 18.88 -11.59
C CYS A 210 7.04 19.40 -11.51
N GLU A 211 7.53 20.03 -12.57
CA GLU A 211 8.89 20.57 -12.65
C GLU A 211 9.19 21.65 -11.60
N SER A 212 8.17 22.41 -11.23
CA SER A 212 8.27 23.49 -10.23
C SER A 212 8.26 23.00 -8.79
N ALA A 213 8.06 21.70 -8.55
CA ALA A 213 8.02 21.16 -7.20
C ALA A 213 9.39 21.28 -6.51
N PRO A 214 9.48 21.95 -5.34
CA PRO A 214 10.74 22.08 -4.63
C PRO A 214 11.25 20.73 -4.09
N ALA A 215 12.55 20.63 -3.86
CA ALA A 215 13.19 19.40 -3.37
C ALA A 215 12.69 18.95 -1.98
N SER A 216 12.06 19.83 -1.23
CA SER A 216 11.43 19.58 0.07
C SER A 216 10.18 18.70 -0.06
N VAL A 217 9.46 18.76 -1.17
CA VAL A 217 8.22 17.97 -1.43
C VAL A 217 8.47 16.49 -1.19
N TYR A 218 7.49 15.85 -0.58
CA TYR A 218 7.45 14.40 -0.37
C TYR A 218 6.02 13.86 -0.47
N GLY A 219 5.90 12.61 -0.85
CA GLY A 219 4.59 11.97 -0.99
C GLY A 219 4.73 10.62 -1.66
N HIS A 220 3.66 10.13 -2.26
CA HIS A 220 3.69 8.89 -3.05
C HIS A 220 2.51 8.82 -4.01
N THR A 221 2.69 8.04 -5.07
CA THR A 221 1.62 7.62 -5.99
C THR A 221 1.18 6.21 -5.67
N GLY A 222 -0.09 5.89 -5.94
CA GLY A 222 -0.63 4.54 -5.85
C GLY A 222 -0.96 3.96 -7.22
N PHE A 223 -0.78 2.65 -7.40
CA PHE A 223 -1.04 1.95 -8.65
C PHE A 223 -2.47 2.16 -9.15
N THR A 224 -3.43 2.25 -8.25
CA THR A 224 -4.85 2.46 -8.57
C THR A 224 -5.19 3.88 -9.04
N GLY A 225 -4.20 4.76 -9.20
CA GLY A 225 -4.39 6.13 -9.67
C GLY A 225 -4.58 7.14 -8.55
N THR A 226 -4.05 6.85 -7.39
CA THR A 226 -4.07 7.75 -6.23
C THR A 226 -2.73 8.44 -6.06
N CYS A 227 -2.73 9.62 -5.47
CA CYS A 227 -1.50 10.23 -4.96
C CYS A 227 -1.78 11.17 -3.79
N ALA A 228 -0.76 11.35 -2.96
CA ALA A 228 -0.76 12.37 -1.92
C ALA A 228 0.63 12.96 -1.79
N TRP A 229 0.71 14.29 -1.73
CA TRP A 229 1.94 15.07 -1.69
C TRP A 229 1.87 16.15 -0.64
N VAL A 230 3.00 16.44 -0.01
CA VAL A 230 3.21 17.55 0.91
C VAL A 230 4.28 18.46 0.32
N ASP A 231 3.99 19.74 0.26
CA ASP A 231 4.93 20.81 -0.02
C ASP A 231 5.14 21.63 1.26
N PRO A 232 6.23 21.38 2.01
CA PRO A 232 6.49 22.09 3.25
C PRO A 232 6.80 23.57 3.05
N ASP A 233 7.38 23.94 1.92
CA ASP A 233 7.77 25.32 1.64
C ASP A 233 6.55 26.21 1.42
N ASN A 234 5.49 25.65 0.81
CA ASN A 234 4.25 26.35 0.56
C ASN A 234 3.11 25.96 1.52
N GLN A 235 3.38 25.16 2.55
CA GLN A 235 2.41 24.68 3.54
C GLN A 235 1.18 24.01 2.89
N LEU A 236 1.43 23.21 1.84
CA LEU A 236 0.39 22.61 1.01
C LEU A 236 0.35 21.09 1.20
N VAL A 237 -0.86 20.56 1.34
CA VAL A 237 -1.16 19.13 1.19
C VAL A 237 -2.05 18.95 -0.03
N TYR A 238 -1.62 18.10 -0.95
CA TYR A 238 -2.37 17.73 -2.14
C TYR A 238 -2.72 16.24 -2.11
N VAL A 239 -3.99 15.92 -2.29
CA VAL A 239 -4.50 14.54 -2.37
C VAL A 239 -5.39 14.39 -3.59
N PHE A 240 -5.10 13.41 -4.40
CA PHE A 240 -5.94 13.01 -5.53
C PHE A 240 -6.20 11.52 -5.46
N LEU A 241 -7.47 11.13 -5.44
CA LEU A 241 -7.89 9.73 -5.43
C LEU A 241 -8.71 9.43 -6.68
N SER A 242 -8.33 8.39 -7.38
CA SER A 242 -9.07 7.85 -8.51
C SER A 242 -9.08 6.33 -8.47
N ASN A 243 -9.91 5.72 -9.31
CA ASN A 243 -9.91 4.29 -9.58
C ASN A 243 -9.55 4.00 -11.05
N ARG A 244 -8.44 4.60 -11.54
CA ARG A 244 -8.03 4.47 -12.95
C ARG A 244 -7.91 3.02 -13.43
N THR A 245 -7.65 2.10 -12.53
CA THR A 245 -7.53 0.65 -12.81
C THR A 245 -8.88 -0.02 -13.10
N TYR A 246 -9.99 0.68 -12.89
CA TYR A 246 -11.31 0.17 -13.22
C TYR A 246 -11.85 0.76 -14.52
N PRO A 247 -12.48 -0.03 -15.40
CA PRO A 247 -12.57 -1.49 -15.33
C PRO A 247 -11.29 -2.18 -15.80
N ASN A 248 -10.33 -1.46 -16.38
CA ASN A 248 -9.13 -2.01 -17.00
C ASN A 248 -7.87 -1.43 -16.37
N ALA A 249 -7.08 -2.29 -15.72
CA ALA A 249 -5.83 -1.92 -15.05
C ALA A 249 -4.74 -1.35 -16.01
N TRP A 250 -4.84 -1.63 -17.31
CA TRP A 250 -3.92 -1.14 -18.34
C TRP A 250 -4.27 0.28 -18.84
N ASN A 251 -5.27 0.92 -18.25
CA ASN A 251 -5.62 2.29 -18.59
C ASN A 251 -4.56 3.27 -18.02
N ASN A 252 -3.80 3.90 -18.89
CA ASN A 252 -2.72 4.83 -18.56
C ASN A 252 -3.10 6.31 -18.72
N LYS A 253 -4.37 6.64 -18.91
CA LYS A 253 -4.80 8.03 -19.18
C LYS A 253 -4.58 9.00 -18.01
N LEU A 254 -4.37 8.48 -16.80
CA LEU A 254 -4.15 9.27 -15.58
C LEU A 254 -2.77 8.99 -14.93
N SER A 255 -1.86 8.38 -15.65
CA SER A 255 -0.50 8.10 -15.17
C SER A 255 0.49 9.14 -15.69
#